data_ead69730d3bb51aa2dd5601d781e2473
#
_entry.id   ead69730d3bb51aa2dd5601d781e2473
#
_cell.length_a   1.000
_cell.length_b   1.000
_cell.length_c   1.000
_cell.angle_alpha   90.00
_cell.angle_beta   90.00
_cell.angle_gamma   90.00
#
_symmetry.space_group_name_H-M   'P 1'
#
loop_
_entity.id
_entity.type
_entity.pdbx_description
1 polymer ?
#
loop_
_entity_poly.entity_id
_entity_poly.type
_entity_poly.pdbx_seq_one_letter_code
_entity_poly.pdbx_strand_id
1 'polypeptide(L)'
;MNSAITSPQPLLTGHLAASSPAWFNVRIICIGAHPDDCEIEFGGTAARLTAAGHAVKFLSVTNGDAGHHEKPAAELAEIRRREAATAAARLGIAASEVLPNHDGELLATVEMRTRIVRQIRSWKADVVVSHRPWDYHPDHRYTGQLVQDSAYLVVVPKVCPDTPPLRRNPLFLYLQDGFQLPAPFVPDIAVDIDGAWEKKICAMDAHASQFYEWLPWVDGILEQVPSGCEERRQWLSRQWSRPINALTRAALARRYGSRAGEIEHAEAFQVCEYGRRLAPEELEKLWP
;
A
#
# COMPACT_ATOMS: atom_id res chain seq x y z
N MET A 1 39.31 33.69 -0.83
CA MET A 1 38.72 33.06 0.38
C MET A 1 37.78 31.96 -0.10
N ASN A 2 38.30 30.74 -0.20
CA ASN A 2 37.51 29.56 -0.60
C ASN A 2 36.89 28.95 0.66
N SER A 3 35.55 29.04 0.79
CA SER A 3 34.81 28.30 1.76
C SER A 3 34.42 26.94 1.15
N ALA A 4 35.10 25.88 1.59
CA ALA A 4 34.75 24.52 1.27
C ALA A 4 33.40 24.19 1.95
N ILE A 5 32.38 23.85 1.16
CA ILE A 5 31.14 23.28 1.62
C ILE A 5 31.45 21.82 2.00
N THR A 6 31.51 21.55 3.29
CA THR A 6 31.66 20.19 3.83
C THR A 6 30.34 19.43 3.62
N SER A 7 30.42 18.32 2.92
CA SER A 7 29.32 17.35 2.78
C SER A 7 28.85 16.85 4.16
N PRO A 8 27.53 16.66 4.38
CA PRO A 8 27.05 16.11 5.64
C PRO A 8 27.57 14.68 5.82
N GLN A 9 28.15 14.43 6.99
CA GLN A 9 28.60 13.10 7.39
C GLN A 9 27.39 12.14 7.54
N PRO A 10 27.52 10.86 7.16
CA PRO A 10 26.45 9.89 7.37
C PRO A 10 26.30 9.61 8.87
N LEU A 11 25.11 9.91 9.40
CA LEU A 11 24.72 9.62 10.77
C LEU A 11 24.62 8.11 10.99
N LEU A 12 25.48 7.58 11.84
CA LEU A 12 25.36 6.30 12.54
C LEU A 12 25.35 5.01 11.69
N THR A 13 26.52 4.62 11.22
CA THR A 13 26.80 3.22 10.94
C THR A 13 27.13 2.47 12.24
N GLY A 14 26.10 2.08 12.98
CA GLY A 14 26.23 1.04 14.00
C GLY A 14 26.23 -0.32 13.33
N HIS A 15 27.42 -0.87 13.04
CA HIS A 15 27.57 -2.26 12.64
C HIS A 15 27.24 -3.16 13.84
N LEU A 16 26.05 -3.74 13.86
CA LEU A 16 25.79 -4.99 14.52
C LEU A 16 25.49 -6.00 13.40
N ALA A 17 26.50 -6.80 13.08
CA ALA A 17 26.30 -8.05 12.36
C ALA A 17 25.49 -8.99 13.25
N ALA A 18 24.16 -8.81 13.27
CA ALA A 18 23.24 -9.80 13.78
C ALA A 18 22.86 -10.69 12.58
N SER A 19 23.04 -12.01 12.73
CA SER A 19 22.49 -13.01 11.85
C SER A 19 21.09 -12.57 11.39
N SER A 20 20.89 -12.46 10.06
CA SER A 20 19.61 -12.06 9.48
C SER A 20 18.53 -12.95 10.04
N PRO A 21 17.51 -12.43 10.76
CA PRO A 21 16.40 -13.27 11.14
C PRO A 21 15.75 -13.77 9.85
N ALA A 22 15.55 -15.07 9.74
CA ALA A 22 14.67 -15.59 8.72
C ALA A 22 13.35 -14.82 8.77
N TRP A 23 12.86 -14.31 7.63
CA TRP A 23 11.63 -13.54 7.51
C TRP A 23 10.40 -14.45 7.73
N PHE A 24 10.30 -15.08 8.93
CA PHE A 24 9.15 -15.87 9.32
C PHE A 24 8.16 -14.99 10.10
N ASN A 25 6.89 -15.05 9.74
CA ASN A 25 5.81 -14.31 10.43
C ASN A 25 5.98 -12.78 10.45
N VAL A 26 6.38 -12.20 9.32
CA VAL A 26 6.49 -10.73 9.18
C VAL A 26 5.12 -10.09 9.31
N ARG A 27 5.05 -8.94 9.96
CA ARG A 27 3.83 -8.14 10.12
C ARG A 27 3.88 -6.95 9.18
N ILE A 28 3.02 -6.96 8.19
CA ILE A 28 2.93 -5.93 7.15
C ILE A 28 1.66 -5.09 7.38
N ILE A 29 1.77 -3.78 7.27
CA ILE A 29 0.62 -2.88 7.20
C ILE A 29 0.67 -2.10 5.89
N CYS A 30 -0.39 -2.21 5.08
CA CYS A 30 -0.62 -1.35 3.93
C CYS A 30 -1.60 -0.25 4.35
N ILE A 31 -1.24 1.01 4.13
CA ILE A 31 -2.00 2.18 4.53
C ILE A 31 -2.39 2.96 3.26
N GLY A 32 -3.64 2.80 2.85
CA GLY A 32 -4.27 3.53 1.76
C GLY A 32 -5.04 4.75 2.26
N ALA A 33 -5.39 5.65 1.37
CA ALA A 33 -6.25 6.79 1.68
C ALA A 33 -7.71 6.35 1.80
N HIS A 34 -8.19 5.53 0.85
CA HIS A 34 -9.59 5.12 0.74
C HIS A 34 -9.75 3.60 0.90
N PRO A 35 -10.98 3.13 1.22
CA PRO A 35 -11.29 1.69 1.21
C PRO A 35 -11.33 1.18 -0.24
N ASP A 36 -10.28 0.61 -0.75
CA ASP A 36 -10.01 -0.03 -2.03
C ASP A 36 -8.55 0.14 -2.49
N ASP A 37 -7.86 1.22 -2.08
CA ASP A 37 -6.46 1.49 -2.48
C ASP A 37 -5.52 0.32 -2.23
N CYS A 38 -5.65 -0.30 -1.04
CA CYS A 38 -4.79 -1.41 -0.66
C CYS A 38 -5.04 -2.65 -1.53
N GLU A 39 -6.29 -2.90 -1.90
CA GLU A 39 -6.66 -3.99 -2.79
C GLU A 39 -6.16 -3.75 -4.22
N ILE A 40 -6.23 -2.50 -4.69
CA ILE A 40 -5.79 -2.08 -6.02
C ILE A 40 -4.29 -2.24 -6.17
N GLU A 41 -3.51 -1.73 -5.22
CA GLU A 41 -2.06 -1.57 -5.40
C GLU A 41 -1.21 -2.64 -4.67
N PHE A 42 -1.82 -3.40 -3.74
CA PHE A 42 -1.12 -4.39 -2.92
C PHE A 42 -1.88 -5.72 -2.75
N GLY A 43 -3.05 -5.88 -3.34
CA GLY A 43 -3.95 -7.02 -3.11
C GLY A 43 -3.35 -8.37 -3.50
N GLY A 44 -2.69 -8.44 -4.64
CA GLY A 44 -2.04 -9.67 -5.12
C GLY A 44 -0.86 -10.07 -4.24
N THR A 45 -0.02 -9.11 -3.89
CA THR A 45 1.10 -9.29 -2.96
C THR A 45 0.62 -9.68 -1.57
N ALA A 46 -0.43 -9.03 -1.06
CA ALA A 46 -1.05 -9.36 0.23
C ALA A 46 -1.55 -10.81 0.27
N ALA A 47 -2.19 -11.27 -0.81
CA ALA A 47 -2.66 -12.65 -0.93
C ALA A 47 -1.50 -13.66 -0.88
N ARG A 48 -0.39 -13.37 -1.57
CA ARG A 48 0.82 -14.21 -1.55
C ARG A 48 1.49 -14.23 -0.19
N LEU A 49 1.66 -13.05 0.43
CA LEU A 49 2.25 -12.93 1.77
C LEU A 49 1.43 -13.68 2.82
N THR A 50 0.11 -13.55 2.77
CA THR A 50 -0.79 -14.30 3.68
C THR A 50 -0.68 -15.81 3.45
N ALA A 51 -0.62 -16.28 2.21
CA ALA A 51 -0.41 -17.69 1.89
C ALA A 51 0.94 -18.23 2.38
N ALA A 52 1.96 -17.36 2.44
CA ALA A 52 3.28 -17.67 3.01
C ALA A 52 3.34 -17.60 4.55
N GLY A 53 2.22 -17.29 5.23
CA GLY A 53 2.12 -17.25 6.69
C GLY A 53 2.48 -15.90 7.32
N HIS A 54 2.59 -14.83 6.53
CA HIS A 54 2.79 -13.47 7.05
C HIS A 54 1.46 -12.84 7.50
N ALA A 55 1.53 -11.94 8.48
CA ALA A 55 0.35 -11.20 8.96
C ALA A 55 0.22 -9.87 8.20
N VAL A 56 -0.84 -9.70 7.44
CA VAL A 56 -1.13 -8.48 6.68
C VAL A 56 -2.31 -7.73 7.31
N LYS A 57 -2.18 -6.41 7.44
CA LYS A 57 -3.27 -5.49 7.80
C LYS A 57 -3.43 -4.45 6.71
N PHE A 58 -4.69 -4.15 6.35
CA PHE A 58 -5.06 -2.98 5.57
C PHE A 58 -5.62 -1.89 6.47
N LEU A 59 -5.26 -0.65 6.20
CA LEU A 59 -5.76 0.53 6.89
C LEU A 59 -6.14 1.59 5.86
N SER A 60 -7.40 2.00 5.84
CA SER A 60 -7.86 3.17 5.07
C SER A 60 -7.92 4.37 5.98
N VAL A 61 -7.29 5.48 5.59
CA VAL A 61 -7.19 6.68 6.43
C VAL A 61 -8.47 7.50 6.39
N THR A 62 -9.23 7.43 5.28
CA THR A 62 -10.57 8.02 5.17
C THR A 62 -11.64 6.94 5.01
N ASN A 63 -12.90 7.33 5.18
CA ASN A 63 -14.04 6.42 5.09
C ASN A 63 -14.63 6.32 3.67
N GLY A 64 -14.14 7.12 2.71
CA GLY A 64 -14.55 7.10 1.32
C GLY A 64 -15.97 7.61 1.06
N ASP A 65 -16.52 8.44 1.93
CA ASP A 65 -17.93 8.85 1.92
C ASP A 65 -18.28 9.94 0.89
N ALA A 66 -17.30 10.45 0.14
CA ALA A 66 -17.53 11.38 -0.96
C ALA A 66 -17.47 10.70 -2.37
N GLY A 67 -16.98 9.47 -2.45
CA GLY A 67 -16.78 8.78 -3.72
C GLY A 67 -18.04 8.09 -4.27
N HIS A 68 -19.13 8.85 -4.50
CA HIS A 68 -20.32 8.35 -5.19
C HIS A 68 -21.23 9.50 -5.66
N HIS A 69 -21.91 9.32 -6.79
CA HIS A 69 -22.75 10.35 -7.42
C HIS A 69 -24.18 10.42 -6.88
N GLU A 70 -24.65 9.42 -6.13
CA GLU A 70 -26.05 9.37 -5.65
C GLU A 70 -26.16 9.09 -4.14
N LYS A 71 -25.30 8.22 -3.59
CA LYS A 71 -25.45 7.77 -2.20
C LYS A 71 -25.10 8.88 -1.22
N PRO A 72 -25.90 9.09 -0.16
CA PRO A 72 -25.57 10.00 0.95
C PRO A 72 -24.28 9.54 1.65
N ALA A 73 -23.46 10.52 2.09
CA ALA A 73 -22.16 10.28 2.70
C ALA A 73 -22.17 9.25 3.85
N ALA A 74 -23.10 9.38 4.80
CA ALA A 74 -23.20 8.46 5.95
C ALA A 74 -23.56 7.03 5.54
N GLU A 75 -24.40 6.86 4.52
CA GLU A 75 -24.75 5.56 3.96
C GLU A 75 -23.57 4.95 3.24
N LEU A 76 -22.89 5.74 2.41
CA LEU A 76 -21.73 5.32 1.65
C LEU A 76 -20.58 4.89 2.56
N ALA A 77 -20.27 5.64 3.61
CA ALA A 77 -19.26 5.27 4.59
C ALA A 77 -19.50 3.87 5.19
N GLU A 78 -20.74 3.56 5.52
CA GLU A 78 -21.09 2.24 6.07
C GLU A 78 -21.04 1.13 5.01
N ILE A 79 -21.42 1.42 3.76
CA ILE A 79 -21.27 0.49 2.64
C ILE A 79 -19.80 0.18 2.44
N ARG A 80 -18.93 1.19 2.27
CA ARG A 80 -17.49 1.02 2.01
C ARG A 80 -16.78 0.31 3.15
N ARG A 81 -17.17 0.56 4.39
CA ARG A 81 -16.66 -0.17 5.55
C ARG A 81 -16.96 -1.68 5.47
N ARG A 82 -18.18 -2.06 5.04
CA ARG A 82 -18.56 -3.48 4.85
C ARG A 82 -17.85 -4.11 3.65
N GLU A 83 -17.71 -3.36 2.57
CA GLU A 83 -16.97 -3.79 1.38
C GLU A 83 -15.52 -4.08 1.71
N ALA A 84 -14.81 -3.18 2.43
CA ALA A 84 -13.45 -3.39 2.89
C ALA A 84 -13.30 -4.62 3.80
N ALA A 85 -14.25 -4.85 4.72
CA ALA A 85 -14.24 -6.04 5.55
C ALA A 85 -14.42 -7.33 4.74
N THR A 86 -15.28 -7.29 3.71
CA THR A 86 -15.50 -8.42 2.79
C THR A 86 -14.27 -8.68 1.94
N ALA A 87 -13.63 -7.63 1.39
CA ALA A 87 -12.40 -7.73 0.62
C ALA A 87 -11.26 -8.35 1.45
N ALA A 88 -11.09 -7.91 2.70
CA ALA A 88 -10.12 -8.47 3.63
C ALA A 88 -10.34 -9.97 3.89
N ALA A 89 -11.58 -10.38 4.09
CA ALA A 89 -11.93 -11.79 4.28
C ALA A 89 -11.60 -12.62 3.01
N ARG A 90 -11.89 -12.10 1.84
CA ARG A 90 -11.58 -12.74 0.55
C ARG A 90 -10.07 -12.88 0.31
N LEU A 91 -9.26 -11.89 0.69
CA LEU A 91 -7.80 -11.97 0.67
C LEU A 91 -7.25 -12.91 1.75
N GLY A 92 -7.97 -13.09 2.84
CA GLY A 92 -7.52 -13.85 4.01
C GLY A 92 -6.53 -13.08 4.87
N ILE A 93 -6.48 -11.75 4.79
CA ILE A 93 -5.59 -10.91 5.60
C ILE A 93 -6.06 -10.87 7.06
N ALA A 94 -5.12 -10.60 7.96
CA ALA A 94 -5.34 -10.72 9.40
C ALA A 94 -6.21 -9.58 9.99
N ALA A 95 -6.22 -8.39 9.35
CA ALA A 95 -7.03 -7.26 9.81
C ALA A 95 -7.29 -6.26 8.66
N SER A 96 -8.44 -5.59 8.74
CA SER A 96 -8.77 -4.41 7.94
C SER A 96 -9.45 -3.38 8.83
N GLU A 97 -9.09 -2.12 8.68
CA GLU A 97 -9.63 -1.00 9.46
C GLU A 97 -9.85 0.20 8.56
N VAL A 98 -10.99 0.86 8.71
CA VAL A 98 -11.34 2.10 8.02
C VAL A 98 -11.52 3.18 9.08
N LEU A 99 -10.72 4.26 9.00
CA LEU A 99 -10.82 5.39 9.93
C LEU A 99 -11.99 6.32 9.52
N PRO A 100 -12.63 7.02 10.48
CA PRO A 100 -13.83 7.80 10.23
C PRO A 100 -13.55 9.23 9.73
N ASN A 101 -12.45 9.46 9.01
CA ASN A 101 -12.19 10.77 8.42
C ASN A 101 -12.94 10.91 7.10
N HIS A 102 -13.47 12.11 6.81
CA HIS A 102 -14.14 12.40 5.54
C HIS A 102 -13.18 12.23 4.36
N ASP A 103 -13.72 11.72 3.28
CA ASP A 103 -13.06 11.62 1.98
C ASP A 103 -12.95 13.02 1.33
N GLY A 104 -11.78 13.34 0.80
CA GLY A 104 -11.47 14.64 0.20
C GLY A 104 -11.05 15.74 1.20
N GLU A 105 -11.12 15.47 2.51
CA GLU A 105 -10.83 16.46 3.55
C GLU A 105 -9.63 16.11 4.44
N LEU A 106 -8.86 15.08 4.08
CA LEU A 106 -7.70 14.68 4.87
C LEU A 106 -6.62 15.77 4.85
N LEU A 107 -6.08 16.08 6.04
CA LEU A 107 -4.93 16.96 6.21
C LEU A 107 -3.81 16.27 6.99
N ALA A 108 -2.56 16.57 6.65
CA ALA A 108 -1.40 16.05 7.36
C ALA A 108 -1.16 16.80 8.69
N THR A 109 -2.07 16.65 9.64
CA THR A 109 -2.00 17.27 10.97
C THR A 109 -1.14 16.43 11.93
N VAL A 110 -0.69 17.05 13.05
CA VAL A 110 -0.01 16.35 14.14
C VAL A 110 -0.91 15.26 14.74
N GLU A 111 -2.21 15.51 14.87
CA GLU A 111 -3.19 14.56 15.38
C GLU A 111 -3.24 13.32 14.49
N MET A 112 -3.42 13.50 13.18
CA MET A 112 -3.45 12.39 12.23
C MET A 112 -2.12 11.62 12.20
N ARG A 113 -0.98 12.31 12.22
CA ARG A 113 0.33 11.66 12.28
C ARG A 113 0.48 10.79 13.53
N THR A 114 0.07 11.30 14.71
CA THR A 114 0.12 10.49 15.94
C THR A 114 -0.83 9.29 15.90
N ARG A 115 -1.95 9.40 15.20
CA ARG A 115 -2.86 8.28 14.95
C ARG A 115 -2.21 7.21 14.07
N ILE A 116 -1.54 7.60 12.97
CA ILE A 116 -0.78 6.68 12.12
C ILE A 116 0.38 6.01 12.90
N VAL A 117 1.14 6.78 13.70
CA VAL A 117 2.19 6.23 14.56
C VAL A 117 1.63 5.14 15.49
N ARG A 118 0.48 5.36 16.12
CA ARG A 118 -0.17 4.37 16.98
C ARG A 118 -0.61 3.13 16.21
N GLN A 119 -1.13 3.28 15.00
CA GLN A 119 -1.51 2.15 14.14
C GLN A 119 -0.32 1.25 13.80
N ILE A 120 0.79 1.86 13.37
CA ILE A 120 2.02 1.13 13.03
C ILE A 120 2.59 0.42 14.27
N ARG A 121 2.62 1.10 15.43
CA ARG A 121 3.13 0.53 16.69
C ARG A 121 2.27 -0.60 17.22
N SER A 122 0.94 -0.40 17.30
CA SER A 122 0.00 -1.41 17.79
C SER A 122 0.02 -2.67 16.92
N TRP A 123 0.18 -2.50 15.62
CA TRP A 123 0.37 -3.60 14.69
C TRP A 123 1.74 -4.27 14.84
N LYS A 124 2.72 -3.62 15.46
CA LYS A 124 4.14 -4.04 15.53
C LYS A 124 4.70 -4.30 14.14
N ALA A 125 4.47 -3.37 13.22
CA ALA A 125 4.82 -3.53 11.83
C ALA A 125 6.33 -3.72 11.62
N ASP A 126 6.70 -4.69 10.79
CA ASP A 126 8.04 -4.88 10.24
C ASP A 126 8.18 -4.15 8.90
N VAL A 127 7.04 -4.07 8.16
CA VAL A 127 6.93 -3.39 6.88
C VAL A 127 5.68 -2.51 6.85
N VAL A 128 5.85 -1.30 6.36
CA VAL A 128 4.77 -0.34 6.12
C VAL A 128 4.76 0.00 4.63
N VAL A 129 3.62 -0.11 4.00
CA VAL A 129 3.42 0.21 2.57
C VAL A 129 2.40 1.32 2.46
N SER A 130 2.63 2.33 1.62
CA SER A 130 1.68 3.44 1.42
C SER A 130 1.94 4.20 0.13
N HIS A 131 1.08 5.16 -0.17
CA HIS A 131 1.24 6.08 -1.29
C HIS A 131 2.54 6.87 -1.22
N ARG A 132 3.03 7.34 -2.37
CA ARG A 132 4.01 8.44 -2.42
C ARG A 132 3.30 9.75 -2.07
N PRO A 133 4.03 10.78 -1.54
CA PRO A 133 3.44 12.08 -1.27
C PRO A 133 3.22 12.93 -2.55
N TRP A 134 3.24 12.31 -3.71
CA TRP A 134 3.07 12.92 -5.04
C TRP A 134 2.04 12.14 -5.83
N ASP A 135 0.80 12.61 -5.79
CA ASP A 135 -0.35 11.94 -6.38
C ASP A 135 -1.38 12.99 -6.84
N TYR A 136 -2.32 12.60 -7.71
CA TYR A 136 -3.40 13.51 -8.14
C TYR A 136 -4.38 13.78 -7.00
N HIS A 137 -4.67 12.78 -6.15
CA HIS A 137 -5.65 12.91 -5.08
C HIS A 137 -5.02 13.53 -3.82
N PRO A 138 -5.62 14.56 -3.20
CA PRO A 138 -5.09 15.17 -1.99
C PRO A 138 -4.95 14.16 -0.85
N ASP A 139 -5.93 13.28 -0.63
CA ASP A 139 -5.89 12.29 0.44
C ASP A 139 -4.78 11.25 0.25
N HIS A 140 -4.46 10.85 -1.00
CA HIS A 140 -3.30 10.01 -1.28
C HIS A 140 -2.00 10.70 -0.88
N ARG A 141 -1.84 11.99 -1.28
CA ARG A 141 -0.65 12.78 -0.92
C ARG A 141 -0.50 12.92 0.59
N TYR A 142 -1.59 13.27 1.29
CA TYR A 142 -1.55 13.45 2.74
C TYR A 142 -1.39 12.13 3.49
N THR A 143 -1.96 11.04 3.02
CA THR A 143 -1.69 9.70 3.57
C THR A 143 -0.22 9.34 3.39
N GLY A 144 0.35 9.51 2.19
CA GLY A 144 1.77 9.31 1.94
C GLY A 144 2.65 10.16 2.83
N GLN A 145 2.34 11.46 2.99
CA GLN A 145 3.06 12.38 3.86
C GLN A 145 2.99 11.96 5.33
N LEU A 146 1.80 11.61 5.84
CA LEU A 146 1.58 11.17 7.22
C LEU A 146 2.38 9.89 7.54
N VAL A 147 2.39 8.94 6.61
CA VAL A 147 3.16 7.69 6.75
C VAL A 147 4.66 7.97 6.68
N GLN A 148 5.10 8.78 5.73
CA GLN A 148 6.51 9.18 5.60
C GLN A 148 7.01 9.91 6.84
N ASP A 149 6.25 10.86 7.38
CA ASP A 149 6.56 11.58 8.62
C ASP A 149 6.60 10.66 9.85
N SER A 150 5.93 9.52 9.80
CA SER A 150 5.91 8.54 10.89
C SER A 150 7.16 7.64 10.91
N ALA A 151 7.91 7.55 9.82
CA ALA A 151 8.99 6.58 9.62
C ALA A 151 10.05 6.59 10.73
N TYR A 152 10.46 7.76 11.25
CA TYR A 152 11.37 7.85 12.40
C TYR A 152 10.61 7.83 13.74
N LEU A 153 9.42 8.47 13.79
CA LEU A 153 8.69 8.71 15.04
C LEU A 153 8.19 7.43 15.70
N VAL A 154 7.99 6.35 14.94
CA VAL A 154 7.54 5.06 15.49
C VAL A 154 8.52 4.43 16.48
N VAL A 155 9.79 4.82 16.48
CA VAL A 155 10.80 4.34 17.43
C VAL A 155 11.10 5.32 18.57
N VAL A 156 10.49 6.52 18.56
CA VAL A 156 10.77 7.59 19.55
C VAL A 156 9.87 7.43 20.78
N PRO A 157 10.37 7.08 21.97
CA PRO A 157 9.53 6.74 23.13
C PRO A 157 8.62 7.86 23.62
N LYS A 158 9.03 9.11 23.48
CA LYS A 158 8.25 10.28 23.94
C LYS A 158 7.16 10.73 22.97
N VAL A 159 7.14 10.20 21.76
CA VAL A 159 6.03 10.37 20.81
C VAL A 159 4.99 9.29 21.09
N CYS A 160 3.73 9.65 21.27
CA CYS A 160 2.65 8.72 21.65
C CYS A 160 3.04 7.78 22.80
N PRO A 161 3.32 8.32 24.02
CA PRO A 161 3.84 7.53 25.15
C PRO A 161 2.84 6.49 25.68
N ASP A 162 1.59 6.60 25.28
CA ASP A 162 0.51 5.66 25.53
C ASP A 162 0.60 4.36 24.71
N THR A 163 1.45 4.35 23.68
CA THR A 163 1.64 3.18 22.80
C THR A 163 3.13 2.85 22.72
N PRO A 164 3.57 1.65 23.15
CA PRO A 164 4.99 1.31 23.20
C PRO A 164 5.70 1.52 21.86
N PRO A 165 6.90 2.15 21.85
CA PRO A 165 7.65 2.37 20.62
C PRO A 165 8.14 1.05 20.02
N LEU A 166 8.31 1.02 18.71
CA LEU A 166 8.99 -0.10 18.07
C LEU A 166 10.49 -0.09 18.42
N ARG A 167 11.06 -1.28 18.56
CA ARG A 167 12.51 -1.41 18.84
C ARG A 167 13.37 -1.18 17.60
N ARG A 168 12.80 -1.37 16.42
CA ARG A 168 13.45 -1.15 15.13
C ARG A 168 12.52 -0.35 14.23
N ASN A 169 13.09 0.52 13.41
CA ASN A 169 12.31 1.19 12.38
C ASN A 169 11.88 0.16 11.32
N PRO A 170 10.61 0.09 10.94
CA PRO A 170 10.15 -0.76 9.84
C PRO A 170 10.85 -0.45 8.51
N LEU A 171 10.78 -1.38 7.57
CA LEU A 171 10.95 -1.07 6.16
C LEU A 171 9.71 -0.29 5.70
N PHE A 172 9.91 0.88 5.09
CA PHE A 172 8.83 1.65 4.48
C PHE A 172 8.92 1.55 2.97
N LEU A 173 7.79 1.29 2.32
CA LEU A 173 7.68 1.13 0.88
C LEU A 173 6.59 2.04 0.33
N TYR A 174 6.81 2.53 -0.87
CA TYR A 174 5.81 3.23 -1.65
C TYR A 174 5.13 2.28 -2.63
N LEU A 175 3.81 2.43 -2.75
CA LEU A 175 2.98 1.82 -3.78
C LEU A 175 3.35 2.38 -5.16
N GLN A 176 3.15 1.58 -6.20
CA GLN A 176 3.38 2.00 -7.58
C GLN A 176 2.37 3.07 -8.00
N ASP A 177 2.87 4.08 -8.70
CA ASP A 177 2.05 5.08 -9.38
C ASP A 177 2.58 5.42 -10.77
N GLY A 178 1.86 6.27 -11.50
CA GLY A 178 2.22 6.71 -12.86
C GLY A 178 2.79 8.12 -12.94
N PHE A 179 2.98 8.83 -11.81
CA PHE A 179 3.37 10.23 -11.81
C PHE A 179 4.86 10.39 -12.08
N GLN A 180 5.20 11.41 -12.90
CA GLN A 180 6.56 11.68 -13.35
C GLN A 180 7.22 12.81 -12.57
N LEU A 181 6.44 13.70 -11.95
CA LEU A 181 6.95 14.85 -11.20
C LEU A 181 6.64 14.72 -9.71
N PRO A 182 7.57 15.14 -8.83
CA PRO A 182 8.91 15.68 -9.08
C PRO A 182 9.92 14.61 -9.52
N ALA A 183 9.64 13.33 -9.36
CA ALA A 183 10.44 12.19 -9.79
C ALA A 183 9.55 11.01 -10.20
N PRO A 184 9.87 10.29 -11.27
CA PRO A 184 9.13 9.09 -11.65
C PRO A 184 9.25 8.00 -10.57
N PHE A 185 8.27 7.09 -10.54
CA PHE A 185 8.35 5.88 -9.74
C PHE A 185 9.39 4.92 -10.33
N VAL A 186 10.37 4.54 -9.51
CA VAL A 186 11.39 3.55 -9.89
C VAL A 186 11.33 2.37 -8.93
N PRO A 187 10.89 1.20 -9.38
CA PRO A 187 10.70 0.05 -8.48
C PRO A 187 12.03 -0.55 -8.03
N ASP A 188 12.19 -0.67 -6.71
CA ASP A 188 13.24 -1.49 -6.11
C ASP A 188 12.86 -2.98 -6.13
N ILE A 189 11.56 -3.27 -5.99
CA ILE A 189 10.97 -4.61 -5.94
C ILE A 189 9.82 -4.68 -6.92
N ALA A 190 9.69 -5.84 -7.59
CA ALA A 190 8.48 -6.21 -8.31
C ALA A 190 8.10 -7.66 -7.97
N VAL A 191 6.82 -7.89 -7.72
CA VAL A 191 6.27 -9.18 -7.31
C VAL A 191 5.38 -9.71 -8.43
N ASP A 192 5.66 -10.92 -8.86
CA ASP A 192 4.77 -11.71 -9.73
C ASP A 192 3.50 -12.06 -8.95
N ILE A 193 2.34 -11.63 -9.45
CA ILE A 193 1.05 -11.90 -8.83
C ILE A 193 0.11 -12.73 -9.73
N ASP A 194 0.60 -13.34 -10.80
CA ASP A 194 -0.24 -14.14 -11.70
C ASP A 194 -1.02 -15.22 -10.92
N GLY A 195 -0.35 -15.96 -10.05
CA GLY A 195 -0.99 -16.97 -9.19
C GLY A 195 -1.96 -16.40 -8.11
N ALA A 196 -1.99 -15.08 -7.92
CA ALA A 196 -2.85 -14.39 -6.96
C ALA A 196 -3.84 -13.43 -7.64
N TRP A 197 -3.79 -13.32 -8.99
CA TRP A 197 -4.60 -12.36 -9.73
C TRP A 197 -6.09 -12.54 -9.47
N GLU A 198 -6.61 -13.75 -9.63
CA GLU A 198 -8.03 -14.04 -9.38
C GLU A 198 -8.45 -13.70 -7.94
N LYS A 199 -7.57 -13.91 -6.98
CA LYS A 199 -7.82 -13.60 -5.57
C LYS A 199 -7.87 -12.10 -5.33
N LYS A 200 -6.99 -11.34 -5.99
CA LYS A 200 -7.01 -9.87 -6.00
C LYS A 200 -8.31 -9.35 -6.61
N ILE A 201 -8.69 -9.83 -7.79
CA ILE A 201 -9.93 -9.43 -8.47
C ILE A 201 -11.16 -9.79 -7.62
N CYS A 202 -11.16 -10.97 -6.98
CA CYS A 202 -12.23 -11.35 -6.06
C CYS A 202 -12.33 -10.38 -4.85
N ALA A 203 -11.22 -9.87 -4.34
CA ALA A 203 -11.24 -8.86 -3.28
C ALA A 203 -11.74 -7.51 -3.78
N MET A 204 -11.25 -7.05 -4.92
CA MET A 204 -11.71 -5.81 -5.57
C MET A 204 -13.23 -5.87 -5.87
N ASP A 205 -13.75 -7.00 -6.35
CA ASP A 205 -15.18 -7.23 -6.57
C ASP A 205 -16.06 -6.98 -5.33
N ALA A 206 -15.49 -7.04 -4.13
CA ALA A 206 -16.23 -6.71 -2.91
C ALA A 206 -16.58 -5.22 -2.81
N HIS A 207 -15.79 -4.33 -3.42
CA HIS A 207 -16.01 -2.89 -3.43
C HIS A 207 -16.97 -2.49 -4.56
N ALA A 208 -18.17 -3.03 -4.54
CA ALA A 208 -19.17 -2.88 -5.61
C ALA A 208 -19.53 -1.40 -5.85
N SER A 209 -19.66 -0.61 -4.77
CA SER A 209 -19.96 0.82 -4.87
C SER A 209 -18.90 1.60 -5.65
N GLN A 210 -17.67 1.09 -5.72
CA GLN A 210 -16.59 1.73 -6.43
C GLN A 210 -16.43 1.17 -7.85
N PHE A 211 -16.18 -0.14 -7.97
CA PHE A 211 -15.82 -0.74 -9.25
C PHE A 211 -16.97 -0.92 -10.24
N TYR A 212 -18.21 -0.90 -9.75
CA TYR A 212 -19.41 -1.11 -10.61
C TYR A 212 -20.37 0.07 -10.61
N GLU A 213 -20.15 1.08 -9.74
CA GLU A 213 -21.01 2.26 -9.64
C GLU A 213 -20.19 3.55 -9.87
N TRP A 214 -19.34 3.95 -8.92
CA TRP A 214 -18.67 5.24 -8.93
C TRP A 214 -17.64 5.41 -10.05
N LEU A 215 -16.65 4.53 -10.14
CA LEU A 215 -15.56 4.65 -11.13
C LEU A 215 -16.08 4.56 -12.57
N PRO A 216 -16.99 3.60 -12.92
CA PRO A 216 -17.61 3.59 -14.23
C PRO A 216 -18.46 4.83 -14.54
N TRP A 217 -19.09 5.43 -13.52
CA TRP A 217 -19.82 6.68 -13.69
C TRP A 217 -18.88 7.85 -14.01
N VAL A 218 -17.76 7.99 -13.28
CA VAL A 218 -16.73 9.00 -13.53
C VAL A 218 -16.16 8.88 -14.94
N ASP A 219 -15.91 7.65 -15.39
CA ASP A 219 -15.37 7.36 -16.71
C ASP A 219 -16.42 7.42 -17.84
N GLY A 220 -17.69 7.64 -17.51
CA GLY A 220 -18.80 7.68 -18.50
C GLY A 220 -19.09 6.32 -19.16
N ILE A 221 -18.80 5.22 -18.48
CA ILE A 221 -18.99 3.84 -18.98
C ILE A 221 -19.90 2.98 -18.10
N LEU A 222 -20.71 3.61 -17.24
CA LEU A 222 -21.59 2.89 -16.29
C LEU A 222 -22.51 1.89 -16.99
N GLU A 223 -23.01 2.25 -18.17
CA GLU A 223 -23.87 1.38 -19.01
C GLU A 223 -23.17 0.11 -19.53
N GLN A 224 -21.83 0.07 -19.49
CA GLN A 224 -21.03 -1.07 -19.93
C GLN A 224 -20.81 -2.09 -18.81
N VAL A 225 -21.18 -1.77 -17.56
CA VAL A 225 -21.05 -2.67 -16.42
C VAL A 225 -22.05 -3.82 -16.56
N PRO A 226 -21.60 -5.07 -16.60
CA PRO A 226 -22.52 -6.21 -16.73
C PRO A 226 -23.44 -6.36 -15.52
N SER A 227 -24.62 -6.97 -15.72
CA SER A 227 -25.57 -7.24 -14.63
C SER A 227 -25.26 -8.53 -13.85
N GLY A 228 -24.65 -9.54 -14.48
CA GLY A 228 -24.35 -10.82 -13.86
C GLY A 228 -23.09 -10.78 -13.01
N CYS A 229 -23.06 -11.52 -11.89
CA CYS A 229 -21.94 -11.50 -10.96
C CYS A 229 -20.62 -12.02 -11.57
N GLU A 230 -20.68 -13.06 -12.37
CA GLU A 230 -19.49 -13.63 -13.03
C GLU A 230 -18.97 -12.71 -14.15
N GLU A 231 -19.88 -12.18 -14.96
CA GLU A 231 -19.57 -11.23 -16.03
C GLU A 231 -18.96 -9.94 -15.45
N ARG A 232 -19.42 -9.47 -14.29
CA ARG A 232 -18.82 -8.32 -13.57
C ARG A 232 -17.39 -8.59 -13.18
N ARG A 233 -17.06 -9.74 -12.59
CA ARG A 233 -15.68 -10.09 -12.23
C ARG A 233 -14.76 -10.18 -13.46
N GLN A 234 -15.22 -10.80 -14.52
CA GLN A 234 -14.47 -10.88 -15.78
C GLN A 234 -14.27 -9.50 -16.40
N TRP A 235 -15.30 -8.65 -16.34
CA TRP A 235 -15.21 -7.25 -16.78
C TRP A 235 -14.20 -6.49 -15.93
N LEU A 236 -14.27 -6.58 -14.61
CA LEU A 236 -13.34 -5.98 -13.66
C LEU A 236 -11.90 -6.42 -13.94
N SER A 237 -11.68 -7.73 -14.09
CA SER A 237 -10.36 -8.28 -14.40
C SER A 237 -9.77 -7.67 -15.68
N ARG A 238 -10.57 -7.52 -16.74
CA ARG A 238 -10.13 -6.88 -17.99
C ARG A 238 -9.84 -5.39 -17.82
N GLN A 239 -10.68 -4.66 -17.08
CA GLN A 239 -10.48 -3.21 -16.86
C GLN A 239 -9.20 -2.91 -16.04
N TRP A 240 -8.84 -3.81 -15.13
CA TRP A 240 -7.71 -3.60 -14.22
C TRP A 240 -6.44 -4.34 -14.62
N SER A 241 -6.48 -5.18 -15.62
CA SER A 241 -5.28 -5.78 -16.23
C SER A 241 -4.52 -4.70 -17.01
N ARG A 242 -3.43 -4.23 -16.46
CA ARG A 242 -2.60 -3.17 -17.06
C ARG A 242 -1.30 -3.75 -17.57
N PRO A 243 -0.81 -3.32 -18.74
CA PRO A 243 0.51 -3.72 -19.24
C PRO A 243 1.61 -3.38 -18.24
N ILE A 244 2.51 -4.32 -17.99
CA ILE A 244 3.67 -4.11 -17.14
C ILE A 244 4.63 -3.16 -17.85
N ASN A 245 4.92 -2.01 -17.25
CA ASN A 245 5.84 -1.01 -17.81
C ASN A 245 7.30 -1.50 -17.81
N ALA A 246 8.17 -0.84 -18.58
CA ALA A 246 9.56 -1.24 -18.76
C ALA A 246 10.36 -1.28 -17.44
N LEU A 247 10.13 -0.35 -16.51
CA LEU A 247 10.83 -0.30 -15.22
C LEU A 247 10.43 -1.46 -14.33
N THR A 248 9.13 -1.74 -14.24
CA THR A 248 8.62 -2.91 -13.50
C THR A 248 9.10 -4.21 -14.15
N ARG A 249 9.09 -4.31 -15.48
CA ARG A 249 9.63 -5.47 -16.20
C ARG A 249 11.13 -5.69 -15.90
N ALA A 250 11.92 -4.63 -15.83
CA ALA A 250 13.33 -4.72 -15.46
C ALA A 250 13.52 -5.18 -14.01
N ALA A 251 12.65 -4.73 -13.07
CA ALA A 251 12.68 -5.21 -11.69
C ALA A 251 12.31 -6.70 -11.60
N LEU A 252 11.28 -7.15 -12.34
CA LEU A 252 10.94 -8.58 -12.46
C LEU A 252 12.10 -9.40 -13.03
N ALA A 253 12.81 -8.88 -14.04
CA ALA A 253 13.95 -9.58 -14.63
C ALA A 253 15.10 -9.78 -13.64
N ARG A 254 15.36 -8.82 -12.77
CA ARG A 254 16.35 -8.98 -11.69
C ARG A 254 16.00 -10.13 -10.74
N ARG A 255 14.71 -10.31 -10.45
CA ARG A 255 14.22 -11.30 -9.49
C ARG A 255 13.93 -12.66 -10.11
N TYR A 256 13.28 -12.69 -11.27
CA TYR A 256 12.74 -13.92 -11.86
C TYR A 256 13.52 -14.39 -13.10
N GLY A 257 14.57 -13.65 -13.52
CA GLY A 257 15.39 -13.99 -14.67
C GLY A 257 14.56 -14.10 -15.97
N SER A 258 14.74 -15.21 -16.72
CA SER A 258 14.03 -15.44 -17.98
C SER A 258 12.50 -15.54 -17.84
N ARG A 259 12.00 -15.99 -16.69
CA ARG A 259 10.56 -16.05 -16.41
C ARG A 259 9.87 -14.67 -16.42
N ALA A 260 10.63 -13.60 -16.22
CA ALA A 260 10.03 -12.26 -16.19
C ALA A 260 9.25 -11.90 -17.46
N GLY A 261 9.60 -12.48 -18.62
CA GLY A 261 8.87 -12.26 -19.87
C GLY A 261 7.47 -12.89 -19.92
N GLU A 262 7.21 -13.89 -19.12
CA GLU A 262 5.99 -14.67 -19.06
C GLU A 262 4.98 -14.11 -18.05
N ILE A 263 5.43 -13.25 -17.10
CA ILE A 263 4.58 -12.67 -16.06
C ILE A 263 3.61 -11.65 -16.69
N GLU A 264 2.33 -11.86 -16.47
CA GLU A 264 1.25 -11.02 -16.99
C GLU A 264 0.81 -9.94 -15.99
N HIS A 265 0.84 -10.24 -14.68
CA HIS A 265 0.41 -9.33 -13.63
C HIS A 265 1.50 -9.17 -12.57
N ALA A 266 1.78 -7.93 -12.21
CA ALA A 266 2.78 -7.61 -11.20
C ALA A 266 2.37 -6.42 -10.35
N GLU A 267 2.85 -6.41 -9.11
CA GLU A 267 2.82 -5.24 -8.23
C GLU A 267 4.25 -4.83 -7.92
N ALA A 268 4.51 -3.53 -7.85
CA ALA A 268 5.86 -3.02 -7.69
C ALA A 268 5.94 -1.99 -6.56
N PHE A 269 7.10 -1.95 -5.90
CA PHE A 269 7.32 -1.13 -4.71
C PHE A 269 8.66 -0.42 -4.78
N GLN A 270 8.67 0.84 -4.30
CA GLN A 270 9.88 1.64 -4.15
C GLN A 270 10.21 1.79 -2.66
N VAL A 271 11.48 1.67 -2.29
CA VAL A 271 11.93 1.83 -0.91
C VAL A 271 11.89 3.31 -0.51
N CYS A 272 11.24 3.61 0.63
CA CYS A 272 11.34 4.91 1.27
C CYS A 272 12.62 4.97 2.10
N GLU A 273 13.46 5.96 1.84
CA GLU A 273 14.78 6.11 2.47
C GLU A 273 14.74 6.42 3.98
N TYR A 274 13.58 6.80 4.52
CA TYR A 274 13.42 7.20 5.94
C TYR A 274 13.18 6.02 6.88
N GLY A 275 12.82 4.86 6.32
CA GLY A 275 12.69 3.61 7.05
C GLY A 275 14.00 2.87 7.25
N ARG A 276 13.88 1.61 7.67
CA ARG A 276 15.00 0.68 7.70
C ARG A 276 15.47 0.40 6.28
N ARG A 277 16.77 0.47 6.06
CA ARG A 277 17.39 0.02 4.80
C ARG A 277 17.76 -1.45 4.93
N LEU A 278 17.44 -2.22 3.91
CA LEU A 278 17.84 -3.62 3.74
C LEU A 278 18.83 -3.72 2.59
N ALA A 279 19.74 -4.68 2.68
CA ALA A 279 20.54 -5.06 1.53
C ALA A 279 19.62 -5.66 0.43
N PRO A 280 19.97 -5.55 -0.86
CA PRO A 280 19.14 -6.07 -1.93
C PRO A 280 18.74 -7.55 -1.73
N GLU A 281 19.67 -8.37 -1.24
CA GLU A 281 19.46 -9.80 -0.99
C GLU A 281 18.52 -10.07 0.20
N GLU A 282 18.48 -9.16 1.19
CA GLU A 282 17.52 -9.22 2.29
C GLU A 282 16.13 -8.79 1.83
N LEU A 283 16.09 -7.75 0.99
CA LEU A 283 14.86 -7.21 0.42
C LEU A 283 14.16 -8.25 -0.47
N GLU A 284 14.91 -8.97 -1.28
CA GLU A 284 14.39 -10.04 -2.14
C GLU A 284 13.82 -11.23 -1.36
N LYS A 285 14.39 -11.54 -0.19
CA LYS A 285 13.94 -12.66 0.66
C LYS A 285 12.64 -12.39 1.42
N LEU A 286 12.21 -11.13 1.50
CA LEU A 286 10.97 -10.74 2.18
C LEU A 286 9.71 -11.21 1.41
N TRP A 287 9.84 -11.36 0.10
CA TRP A 287 8.70 -11.61 -0.78
C TRP A 287 8.63 -13.09 -1.19
N PRO A 288 7.42 -13.71 -1.13
CA PRO A 288 7.25 -15.11 -1.52
C PRO A 288 7.38 -15.36 -3.03
#